data_0976c0573cb5a7f40964d5118057fa1a
#
_entry.id   0976c0573cb5a7f40964d5118057fa1a
#
_cell.length_a   1.000
_cell.length_b   1.000
_cell.length_c   1.000
_cell.angle_alpha   90.00
_cell.angle_beta   90.00
_cell.angle_gamma   90.00
#
_symmetry.space_group_name_H-M   'P 1'
#
loop_
_entity.id
_entity.type
_entity.pdbx_description
1 polymer ?
#
loop_
_entity_poly.entity_id
_entity_poly.type
_entity_poly.pdbx_seq_one_letter_code
_entity_poly.pdbx_strand_id
1 'polypeptide(L)'
;MRLVPAQDLWVAITLEIPRLSPSIFRRHPMAKLRTVISYYGLLDPKAEDISPEAIKSKASRLTGAFGPICAALSRCEDGKKPLNPNPSKSLAWNFLYMVREKEPSPEEERLFDTALVLHADHELNASTFTARVVASTTSDYYSDITAALGS
;
A
#
# COMPACT_ATOMS: atom_id res chain seq x y z
N MET A 1 -13.69 7.59 6.64
CA MET A 1 -12.74 6.89 7.54
C MET A 1 -11.50 7.76 7.69
N ARG A 2 -11.21 8.33 8.85
CA ARG A 2 -9.97 9.10 9.06
C ARG A 2 -8.82 8.10 9.17
N LEU A 3 -7.91 8.14 8.21
CA LEU A 3 -6.67 7.37 8.27
C LEU A 3 -5.84 7.86 9.45
N VAL A 4 -5.45 6.94 10.32
CA VAL A 4 -4.43 7.22 11.35
C VAL A 4 -3.16 7.62 10.61
N PRO A 5 -2.53 8.75 10.93
CA PRO A 5 -1.35 9.17 10.23
C PRO A 5 -0.23 8.16 10.47
N ALA A 6 0.04 7.34 9.47
CA ALA A 6 1.27 6.59 9.34
C ALA A 6 2.41 7.51 8.86
N GLN A 7 2.44 8.76 9.37
CA GLN A 7 3.35 9.79 8.88
C GLN A 7 4.81 9.36 8.99
N ASP A 8 5.18 8.74 10.11
CA ASP A 8 6.57 8.32 10.32
C ASP A 8 6.96 7.16 9.41
N LEU A 9 6.04 6.23 9.22
CA LEU A 9 6.25 5.04 8.39
C LEU A 9 6.21 5.39 6.90
N TRP A 10 5.34 6.31 6.50
CA TRP A 10 5.29 6.85 5.14
C TRP A 10 6.59 7.59 4.80
N VAL A 11 7.09 8.44 5.71
CA VAL A 11 8.36 9.15 5.53
C VAL A 11 9.51 8.16 5.34
N ALA A 12 9.59 7.11 6.16
CA ALA A 12 10.64 6.09 6.01
C ALA A 12 10.58 5.42 4.63
N ILE A 13 9.39 5.01 4.16
CA ILE A 13 9.23 4.38 2.85
C ILE A 13 9.59 5.34 1.71
N THR A 14 9.12 6.59 1.76
CA THR A 14 9.39 7.56 0.70
C THR A 14 10.87 7.94 0.61
N LEU A 15 11.61 7.84 1.69
CA LEU A 15 13.06 8.03 1.69
C LEU A 15 13.82 6.82 1.14
N GLU A 16 13.29 5.61 1.36
CA GLU A 16 13.98 4.37 0.97
C GLU A 16 13.64 3.90 -0.45
N ILE A 17 12.40 4.09 -0.93
CA ILE A 17 12.04 3.70 -2.31
C ILE A 17 12.99 4.31 -3.35
N PRO A 18 13.32 5.61 -3.33
CA PRO A 18 14.25 6.20 -4.29
C PRO A 18 15.69 5.70 -4.18
N ARG A 19 16.06 5.10 -3.03
CA ARG A 19 17.38 4.52 -2.80
C ARG A 19 17.52 3.09 -3.32
N LEU A 20 16.41 2.46 -3.67
CA LEU A 20 16.43 1.15 -4.30
C LEU A 20 17.18 1.22 -5.63
N SER A 21 17.92 0.15 -5.95
CA SER A 21 18.67 0.09 -7.20
C SER A 21 17.77 0.39 -8.41
N PRO A 22 18.21 1.19 -9.38
CA PRO A 22 17.45 1.48 -10.61
C PRO A 22 16.98 0.22 -11.35
N SER A 23 17.70 -0.90 -11.19
CA SER A 23 17.32 -2.20 -11.78
C SER A 23 15.99 -2.73 -11.22
N ILE A 24 15.61 -2.36 -9.99
CA ILE A 24 14.35 -2.78 -9.35
C ILE A 24 13.16 -2.16 -10.09
N PHE A 25 13.27 -0.92 -10.55
CA PHE A 25 12.19 -0.24 -11.26
C PHE A 25 11.88 -0.83 -12.63
N ARG A 26 12.78 -1.66 -13.18
CA ARG A 26 12.54 -2.42 -14.43
C ARG A 26 11.82 -3.76 -14.21
N ARG A 27 11.52 -4.13 -12.96
CA ARG A 27 10.84 -5.38 -12.63
C ARG A 27 9.31 -5.20 -12.67
N HIS A 28 8.62 -6.33 -12.70
CA HIS A 28 7.15 -6.36 -12.69
C HIS A 28 6.58 -5.56 -11.51
N PRO A 29 5.54 -4.72 -11.70
CA PRO A 29 4.99 -3.86 -10.65
C PRO A 29 4.62 -4.60 -9.36
N MET A 30 4.02 -5.80 -9.47
CA MET A 30 3.64 -6.59 -8.30
C MET A 30 4.86 -7.09 -7.51
N ALA A 31 5.98 -7.39 -8.17
CA ALA A 31 7.22 -7.77 -7.47
C ALA A 31 7.79 -6.58 -6.67
N LYS A 32 7.73 -5.38 -7.22
CA LYS A 32 8.12 -4.14 -6.52
C LYS A 32 7.23 -3.90 -5.30
N LEU A 33 5.92 -3.97 -5.48
CA LEU A 33 4.94 -3.76 -4.42
C LEU A 33 5.14 -4.78 -3.28
N ARG A 34 5.26 -6.06 -3.61
CA ARG A 34 5.53 -7.13 -2.64
C ARG A 34 6.78 -6.86 -1.81
N THR A 35 7.88 -6.43 -2.45
CA THR A 35 9.13 -6.10 -1.77
C THR A 35 8.94 -4.93 -0.80
N VAL A 36 8.25 -3.87 -1.21
CA VAL A 36 7.99 -2.71 -0.36
C VAL A 36 7.08 -3.06 0.81
N ILE A 37 6.05 -3.88 0.62
CA ILE A 37 5.17 -4.31 1.72
C ILE A 37 5.93 -5.19 2.73
N SER A 38 6.79 -6.10 2.26
CA SER A 38 7.64 -6.87 3.16
C SER A 38 8.59 -5.97 3.95
N TYR A 39 9.22 -5.00 3.30
CA TYR A 39 10.07 -4.01 3.97
C TYR A 39 9.28 -3.14 4.97
N TYR A 40 8.05 -2.77 4.62
CA TYR A 40 7.16 -2.04 5.51
C TYR A 40 6.93 -2.79 6.83
N GLY A 41 6.81 -4.12 6.77
CA GLY A 41 6.71 -4.97 7.96
C GLY A 41 7.92 -4.86 8.89
N LEU A 42 9.14 -4.75 8.33
CA LEU A 42 10.37 -4.60 9.13
C LEU A 42 10.42 -3.28 9.91
N LEU A 43 9.69 -2.26 9.46
CA LEU A 43 9.63 -0.96 10.13
C LEU A 43 8.57 -0.90 11.23
N ASP A 44 7.66 -1.88 11.31
CA ASP A 44 6.63 -1.92 12.34
C ASP A 44 7.15 -2.60 13.62
N PRO A 45 7.35 -1.86 14.73
CA PRO A 45 7.82 -2.45 15.97
C PRO A 45 6.86 -3.49 16.58
N LYS A 46 5.61 -3.54 16.07
CA LYS A 46 4.60 -4.52 16.46
C LYS A 46 4.31 -5.54 15.36
N ALA A 47 5.25 -5.76 14.43
CA ALA A 47 5.05 -6.70 13.32
C ALA A 47 4.58 -8.07 13.81
N GLU A 48 5.22 -8.61 14.85
CA GLU A 48 4.95 -9.93 15.43
C GLU A 48 3.69 -10.02 16.31
N ASP A 49 3.05 -8.89 16.63
CA ASP A 49 1.82 -8.88 17.43
C ASP A 49 0.63 -9.29 16.55
N ILE A 50 0.15 -10.53 16.72
CA ILE A 50 -0.97 -11.11 15.99
C ILE A 50 -2.30 -11.03 16.75
N SER A 51 -2.39 -10.20 17.80
CA SER A 51 -3.66 -9.97 18.49
C SER A 51 -4.70 -9.35 17.54
N PRO A 52 -6.00 -9.62 17.72
CA PRO A 52 -7.06 -9.06 16.86
C PRO A 52 -7.00 -7.54 16.74
N GLU A 53 -6.67 -6.84 17.81
CA GLU A 53 -6.55 -5.39 17.87
C GLU A 53 -5.35 -4.92 17.04
N ALA A 54 -4.21 -5.59 17.16
CA ALA A 54 -3.00 -5.27 16.38
C ALA A 54 -3.22 -5.52 14.89
N ILE A 55 -3.83 -6.66 14.52
CA ILE A 55 -4.16 -6.99 13.13
C ILE A 55 -5.11 -5.93 12.53
N LYS A 56 -6.18 -5.56 13.25
CA LYS A 56 -7.11 -4.51 12.80
C LYS A 56 -6.41 -3.17 12.58
N SER A 57 -5.50 -2.81 13.48
CA SER A 57 -4.69 -1.59 13.36
C SER A 57 -3.76 -1.64 12.14
N LYS A 58 -3.04 -2.76 11.95
CA LYS A 58 -2.15 -2.99 10.80
C LYS A 58 -2.94 -2.96 9.48
N ALA A 59 -4.09 -3.63 9.42
CA ALA A 59 -4.96 -3.63 8.25
C ALA A 59 -5.38 -2.22 7.86
N SER A 60 -5.84 -1.41 8.82
CA SER A 60 -6.24 -0.02 8.56
C SER A 60 -5.07 0.83 8.06
N ARG A 61 -3.90 0.71 8.67
CA ARG A 61 -2.69 1.44 8.26
C ARG A 61 -2.23 1.03 6.86
N LEU A 62 -2.17 -0.27 6.61
CA LEU A 62 -1.71 -0.78 5.33
C LEU A 62 -2.67 -0.42 4.19
N THR A 63 -3.99 -0.53 4.41
CA THR A 63 -5.00 -0.08 3.43
C THR A 63 -4.78 1.38 3.05
N GLY A 64 -4.52 2.25 4.03
CA GLY A 64 -4.21 3.66 3.76
C GLY A 64 -2.88 3.89 3.06
N ALA A 65 -1.90 3.01 3.27
CA ALA A 65 -0.56 3.15 2.70
C ALA A 65 -0.45 2.61 1.25
N PHE A 66 -1.32 1.69 0.84
CA PHE A 66 -1.22 1.05 -0.48
C PHE A 66 -1.24 2.06 -1.64
N GLY A 67 -2.22 2.97 -1.67
CA GLY A 67 -2.31 3.99 -2.71
C GLY A 67 -1.05 4.85 -2.81
N PRO A 68 -0.60 5.48 -1.73
CA PRO A 68 0.68 6.18 -1.65
C PRO A 68 1.89 5.37 -2.10
N ILE A 69 2.02 4.11 -1.67
CA ILE A 69 3.13 3.23 -2.07
C ILE A 69 3.11 2.99 -3.58
N CYS A 70 1.95 2.65 -4.15
CA CYS A 70 1.80 2.43 -5.59
C CYS A 70 2.15 3.70 -6.38
N ALA A 71 1.69 4.87 -5.93
CA ALA A 71 2.00 6.14 -6.56
C ALA A 71 3.51 6.46 -6.49
N ALA A 72 4.16 6.23 -5.35
CA ALA A 72 5.59 6.42 -5.18
C ALA A 72 6.40 5.51 -6.11
N LEU A 73 6.05 4.23 -6.20
CA LEU A 73 6.71 3.28 -7.10
C LEU A 73 6.59 3.71 -8.56
N SER A 74 5.38 4.13 -9.00
CA SER A 74 5.14 4.62 -10.35
C SER A 74 5.97 5.87 -10.65
N ARG A 75 6.00 6.83 -9.74
CA ARG A 75 6.79 8.06 -9.92
C ARG A 75 8.29 7.79 -10.01
N CYS A 76 8.81 6.92 -9.13
CA CYS A 76 10.23 6.55 -9.15
C CYS A 76 10.61 5.80 -10.44
N GLU A 77 9.71 5.01 -11.02
CA GLU A 77 9.90 4.38 -12.32
C GLU A 77 10.07 5.42 -13.45
N ASP A 78 9.33 6.53 -13.37
CA ASP A 78 9.44 7.68 -14.26
C ASP A 78 10.62 8.62 -13.91
N GLY A 79 11.46 8.29 -12.95
CA GLY A 79 12.55 9.14 -12.46
C GLY A 79 12.09 10.36 -11.67
N LYS A 80 10.84 10.39 -11.20
CA LYS A 80 10.25 11.48 -10.44
C LYS A 80 10.32 11.19 -8.93
N LYS A 81 10.35 12.24 -8.12
CA LYS A 81 10.29 12.09 -6.65
C LYS A 81 8.87 11.74 -6.20
N PRO A 82 8.71 10.87 -5.17
CA PRO A 82 7.42 10.65 -4.51
C PRO A 82 6.82 11.97 -3.99
N LEU A 83 5.49 12.03 -3.97
CA LEU A 83 4.74 13.14 -3.38
C LEU A 83 4.13 12.70 -2.05
N ASN A 84 3.95 13.66 -1.13
CA ASN A 84 3.29 13.40 0.14
C ASN A 84 1.75 13.39 -0.05
N PRO A 85 1.04 12.47 0.63
CA PRO A 85 -0.41 12.49 0.65
C PRO A 85 -0.93 13.69 1.46
N ASN A 86 -2.10 14.20 1.08
CA ASN A 86 -2.84 15.19 1.83
C ASN A 86 -3.82 14.49 2.79
N PRO A 87 -3.62 14.56 4.13
CA PRO A 87 -4.44 13.84 5.09
C PRO A 87 -5.91 14.34 5.17
N SER A 88 -6.20 15.50 4.60
CA SER A 88 -7.56 16.05 4.55
C SER A 88 -8.38 15.55 3.35
N LYS A 89 -7.74 14.83 2.42
CA LYS A 89 -8.35 14.35 1.18
C LYS A 89 -8.64 12.85 1.24
N SER A 90 -9.49 12.38 0.33
CA SER A 90 -9.83 10.96 0.18
C SER A 90 -8.65 10.11 -0.32
N LEU A 91 -8.78 8.78 -0.22
CA LEU A 91 -7.81 7.85 -0.82
C LEU A 91 -7.74 8.03 -2.34
N ALA A 92 -8.89 8.15 -2.98
CA ALA A 92 -9.01 8.34 -4.43
C ALA A 92 -8.31 9.62 -4.89
N TRP A 93 -8.60 10.75 -4.22
CA TRP A 93 -7.96 12.03 -4.52
C TRP A 93 -6.44 11.94 -4.39
N ASN A 94 -5.95 11.40 -3.27
CA ASN A 94 -4.53 11.28 -2.99
C ASN A 94 -3.82 10.44 -4.05
N PHE A 95 -4.35 9.27 -4.39
CA PHE A 95 -3.75 8.41 -5.40
C PHE A 95 -3.61 9.13 -6.76
N LEU A 96 -4.72 9.71 -7.24
CA LEU A 96 -4.74 10.42 -8.52
C LEU A 96 -3.78 11.61 -8.54
N TYR A 97 -3.76 12.40 -7.47
CA TYR A 97 -2.84 13.52 -7.31
C TYR A 97 -1.38 13.07 -7.29
N MET A 98 -1.07 12.08 -6.45
CA MET A 98 0.30 11.61 -6.27
C MET A 98 0.90 10.98 -7.53
N VAL A 99 0.08 10.29 -8.34
CA VAL A 99 0.55 9.73 -9.62
C VAL A 99 0.80 10.83 -10.65
N ARG A 100 -0.13 11.76 -10.79
CA ARG A 100 -0.14 12.73 -11.90
C ARG A 100 0.50 14.08 -11.57
N GLU A 101 0.69 14.40 -10.28
CA GLU A 101 1.12 15.73 -9.78
C GLU A 101 0.14 16.85 -10.20
N LYS A 102 -1.12 16.48 -10.34
CA LYS A 102 -2.21 17.38 -10.72
C LYS A 102 -3.44 17.04 -9.88
N GLU A 103 -4.09 18.06 -9.34
CA GLU A 103 -5.33 17.88 -8.60
C GLU A 103 -6.41 17.25 -9.50
N PRO A 104 -7.04 16.16 -9.06
CA PRO A 104 -8.15 15.57 -9.80
C PRO A 104 -9.38 16.46 -9.73
N SER A 105 -10.20 16.44 -10.78
CA SER A 105 -11.52 17.02 -10.72
C SER A 105 -12.44 16.23 -9.77
N PRO A 106 -13.52 16.82 -9.25
CA PRO A 106 -14.48 16.10 -8.42
C PRO A 106 -15.10 14.87 -9.12
N GLU A 107 -15.20 14.93 -10.43
CA GLU A 107 -15.71 13.81 -11.24
C GLU A 107 -14.68 12.67 -11.34
N GLU A 108 -13.42 12.99 -11.59
CA GLU A 108 -12.33 12.00 -11.62
C GLU A 108 -12.18 11.32 -10.25
N GLU A 109 -12.23 12.09 -9.16
CA GLU A 109 -12.17 11.56 -7.80
C GLU A 109 -13.32 10.59 -7.55
N ARG A 110 -14.57 11.00 -7.84
CA ARG A 110 -15.76 10.16 -7.65
C ARG A 110 -15.70 8.89 -8.48
N LEU A 111 -15.28 8.99 -9.75
CA LEU A 111 -15.16 7.83 -10.64
C LEU A 111 -14.14 6.82 -10.10
N PHE A 112 -12.98 7.29 -9.66
CA PHE A 112 -11.95 6.42 -9.11
C PHE A 112 -12.33 5.83 -7.76
N ASP A 113 -12.98 6.60 -6.89
CA ASP A 113 -13.53 6.11 -5.61
C ASP A 113 -14.56 5.00 -5.83
N THR A 114 -15.46 5.18 -6.80
CA THR A 114 -16.43 4.14 -7.21
C THR A 114 -15.71 2.87 -7.69
N ALA A 115 -14.65 3.01 -8.48
CA ALA A 115 -13.87 1.87 -8.94
C ALA A 115 -13.20 1.12 -7.76
N LEU A 116 -12.66 1.84 -6.77
CA LEU A 116 -12.09 1.24 -5.56
C LEU A 116 -13.15 0.47 -4.75
N VAL A 117 -14.37 1.01 -4.63
CA VAL A 117 -15.47 0.35 -3.94
C VAL A 117 -15.88 -0.94 -4.67
N LEU A 118 -16.00 -0.89 -5.99
CA LEU A 118 -16.36 -2.07 -6.81
C LEU A 118 -15.31 -3.19 -6.77
N HIS A 119 -14.06 -2.85 -6.48
CA HIS A 119 -12.94 -3.81 -6.37
C HIS A 119 -12.58 -4.17 -4.91
N ALA A 120 -13.31 -3.64 -3.92
CA ALA A 120 -12.99 -3.84 -2.51
C ALA A 120 -13.19 -5.30 -2.04
N ASP A 121 -14.09 -6.02 -2.69
CA ASP A 121 -14.34 -7.44 -2.44
C ASP A 121 -14.44 -8.19 -3.78
N HIS A 122 -13.76 -9.30 -3.88
CA HIS A 122 -13.78 -10.21 -5.04
C HIS A 122 -13.97 -11.67 -4.57
N GLU A 123 -14.75 -11.86 -3.53
CA GLU A 123 -15.00 -13.17 -2.92
C GLU A 123 -13.69 -13.87 -2.46
N LEU A 124 -13.67 -15.19 -2.48
CA LEU A 124 -12.50 -16.00 -2.11
C LEU A 124 -11.60 -16.24 -3.33
N ASN A 125 -11.00 -15.16 -3.85
CA ASN A 125 -10.01 -15.24 -4.93
C ASN A 125 -8.68 -15.86 -4.46
N ALA A 126 -7.77 -16.13 -5.41
CA ALA A 126 -6.48 -16.79 -5.13
C ALA A 126 -5.66 -16.03 -4.06
N SER A 127 -5.59 -14.70 -4.13
CA SER A 127 -4.83 -13.90 -3.17
C SER A 127 -5.45 -13.96 -1.77
N THR A 128 -6.78 -13.87 -1.67
CA THR A 128 -7.50 -14.03 -0.38
C THR A 128 -7.27 -15.43 0.21
N PHE A 129 -7.34 -16.46 -0.63
CA PHE A 129 -7.06 -17.83 -0.22
C PHE A 129 -5.63 -17.98 0.29
N THR A 130 -4.64 -17.47 -0.46
CA THR A 130 -3.23 -17.50 -0.08
C THR A 130 -2.99 -16.79 1.26
N ALA A 131 -3.53 -15.58 1.45
CA ALA A 131 -3.42 -14.86 2.72
C ALA A 131 -3.96 -15.68 3.90
N ARG A 132 -5.12 -16.33 3.74
CA ARG A 132 -5.73 -17.18 4.78
C ARG A 132 -4.90 -18.42 5.09
N VAL A 133 -4.27 -19.03 4.08
CA VAL A 133 -3.40 -20.19 4.29
C VAL A 133 -2.17 -19.78 5.10
N VAL A 134 -1.52 -18.67 4.75
CA VAL A 134 -0.35 -18.19 5.49
C VAL A 134 -0.75 -17.77 6.91
N ALA A 135 -1.83 -17.02 7.08
CA ALA A 135 -2.36 -16.63 8.40
C ALA A 135 -2.67 -17.84 9.30
N SER A 136 -3.09 -18.97 8.72
CA SER A 136 -3.36 -20.19 9.49
C SER A 136 -2.12 -20.81 10.14
N THR A 137 -0.93 -20.42 9.71
CA THR A 137 0.35 -20.83 10.30
C THR A 137 0.82 -19.91 11.43
N THR A 138 -0.01 -18.97 11.86
CA THR A 138 0.32 -17.94 12.86
C THR A 138 1.47 -17.01 12.43
N SER A 139 1.61 -16.80 11.13
CA SER A 139 2.56 -15.85 10.56
C SER A 139 2.17 -14.40 10.88
N ASP A 140 3.10 -13.47 10.73
CA ASP A 140 2.82 -12.05 10.89
C ASP A 140 1.95 -11.52 9.74
N TYR A 141 1.20 -10.45 10.01
CA TYR A 141 0.25 -9.88 9.05
C TYR A 141 0.88 -9.43 7.72
N TYR A 142 2.12 -8.94 7.74
CA TYR A 142 2.79 -8.47 6.52
C TYR A 142 3.24 -9.63 5.64
N SER A 143 3.61 -10.75 6.23
CA SER A 143 3.90 -12.00 5.52
C SER A 143 2.65 -12.53 4.81
N ASP A 144 1.46 -12.47 5.46
CA ASP A 144 0.18 -12.86 4.86
C ASP A 144 -0.10 -12.04 3.59
N ILE A 145 0.03 -10.71 3.69
CA ILE A 145 -0.23 -9.80 2.58
C ILE A 145 0.84 -9.92 1.50
N THR A 146 2.10 -10.11 1.87
CA THR A 146 3.21 -10.30 0.91
C THR A 146 3.00 -11.57 0.08
N ALA A 147 2.55 -12.66 0.69
CA ALA A 147 2.23 -13.89 0.00
C ALA A 147 1.02 -13.71 -0.94
N ALA A 148 -0.03 -13.01 -0.49
CA ALA A 148 -1.19 -12.69 -1.31
C ALA A 148 -0.84 -11.87 -2.55
N LEU A 149 0.11 -10.95 -2.45
CA LEU A 149 0.61 -10.15 -3.57
C LEU A 149 1.47 -10.95 -4.55
N GLY A 150 1.90 -12.15 -4.15
CA GLY A 150 2.73 -13.03 -4.96
C GLY A 150 1.96 -14.13 -5.70
N SER A 151 0.68 -14.27 -5.41
CA SER A 151 -0.18 -15.35 -5.94
C SER A 151 -0.99 -14.92 -7.18
#